data_3935a5c03d308bdb37fbaf43fc8dd360
#
_entry.id   3935a5c03d308bdb37fbaf43fc8dd360
#
_cell.length_a   1.000
_cell.length_b   1.000
_cell.length_c   1.000
_cell.angle_alpha   90.00
_cell.angle_beta   90.00
_cell.angle_gamma   90.00
#
_symmetry.space_group_name_H-M   'P 1'
#
loop_
_entity.id
_entity.type
_entity.pdbx_description
1 polymer ?
#
loop_
_entity_poly.entity_id
_entity_poly.type
_entity_poly.pdbx_seq_one_letter_code
_entity_poly.pdbx_strand_id
1 'polypeptide(L)'
;MSKTVKKHIKNSILTLLVIALAFVTSIPLQKFLDISEHITTLFAFAVFMVSLLTGSFVYGMISTLASVLIINYAFTYPYYDIDFSVPENIFSAIVMLIISFLTSAFTTNLKAWKTIKEESERERMRANLLRAVSHDLRTPLTLYTEQAHLS
;
A
#
# COMPACT_ATOMS: atom_id res chain seq x y z
N MET A 1 15.55 -4.75 18.35
CA MET A 1 14.17 -4.57 17.91
C MET A 1 14.02 -5.21 16.53
N SER A 2 13.13 -6.20 16.38
CA SER A 2 12.94 -6.96 15.13
C SER A 2 12.53 -6.04 13.98
N LYS A 3 12.98 -6.33 12.75
CA LYS A 3 12.61 -5.59 11.52
C LYS A 3 11.08 -5.49 11.35
N THR A 4 10.37 -6.53 11.79
CA THR A 4 8.89 -6.60 11.77
C THR A 4 8.27 -5.54 12.69
N VAL A 5 8.75 -5.39 13.91
CA VAL A 5 8.25 -4.39 14.87
C VAL A 5 8.45 -2.96 14.35
N LYS A 6 9.62 -2.65 13.78
CA LYS A 6 9.89 -1.34 13.15
C LYS A 6 8.91 -1.04 12.01
N LYS A 7 8.58 -2.04 11.19
CA LYS A 7 7.62 -1.90 10.10
C LYS A 7 6.20 -1.60 10.63
N HIS A 8 5.76 -2.30 11.66
CA HIS A 8 4.44 -2.06 12.27
C HIS A 8 4.35 -0.68 12.89
N ILE A 9 5.36 -0.26 13.65
CA ILE A 9 5.42 1.09 14.22
C ILE A 9 5.36 2.16 13.14
N LYS A 10 6.17 2.03 12.09
CA LYS A 10 6.16 2.96 10.95
C LYS A 10 4.78 3.05 10.30
N ASN A 11 4.14 1.92 10.03
CA ASN A 11 2.82 1.88 9.41
C ASN A 11 1.73 2.49 10.32
N SER A 12 1.78 2.22 11.63
CA SER A 12 0.86 2.83 12.60
C SER A 12 1.00 4.35 12.67
N ILE A 13 2.23 4.85 12.74
CA ILE A 13 2.51 6.29 12.75
C ILE A 13 2.01 6.94 11.47
N LEU A 14 2.27 6.32 10.31
CA LEU A 14 1.83 6.82 9.02
C LEU A 14 0.31 6.87 8.91
N THR A 15 -0.39 5.82 9.35
CA THR A 15 -1.85 5.76 9.38
C THR A 15 -2.42 6.89 10.25
N LEU A 16 -1.88 7.07 11.44
CA LEU A 16 -2.31 8.11 12.37
C LEU A 16 -2.06 9.51 11.79
N LEU A 17 -0.91 9.73 11.16
CA LEU A 17 -0.56 11.00 10.54
C LEU A 17 -1.50 11.36 9.38
N VAL A 18 -1.82 10.41 8.50
CA VAL A 18 -2.71 10.64 7.36
C VAL A 18 -4.14 10.94 7.83
N ILE A 19 -4.66 10.18 8.82
CA ILE A 19 -5.99 10.43 9.38
C ILE A 19 -6.03 11.78 10.12
N ALA A 20 -5.00 12.12 10.88
CA ALA A 20 -4.91 13.41 11.56
C ALA A 20 -4.86 14.57 10.57
N LEU A 21 -4.14 14.42 9.45
CA LEU A 21 -4.10 15.41 8.38
C LEU A 21 -5.49 15.60 7.75
N ALA A 22 -6.21 14.51 7.47
CA ALA A 22 -7.57 14.56 6.94
C ALA A 22 -8.50 15.26 7.94
N PHE A 23 -8.39 14.98 9.23
CA PHE A 23 -9.18 15.63 10.27
C PHE A 23 -8.91 17.15 10.34
N VAL A 24 -7.65 17.55 10.37
CA VAL A 24 -7.25 18.96 10.43
C VAL A 24 -7.72 19.73 9.19
N THR A 25 -7.63 19.13 8.00
CA THR A 25 -8.11 19.76 6.76
C THR A 25 -9.63 19.82 6.67
N SER A 26 -10.35 18.94 7.34
CA SER A 26 -11.83 18.94 7.37
C SER A 26 -12.40 20.12 8.18
N ILE A 27 -11.69 20.59 9.22
CA ILE A 27 -12.16 21.69 10.08
C ILE A 27 -12.38 23.00 9.29
N PRO A 28 -11.40 23.51 8.51
CA PRO A 28 -11.62 24.71 7.71
C PRO A 28 -12.62 24.48 6.58
N LEU A 29 -12.69 23.30 5.97
CA LEU A 29 -13.68 22.98 4.95
C LEU A 29 -15.12 23.15 5.48
N GLN A 30 -15.40 22.61 6.66
CA GLN A 30 -16.70 22.74 7.28
C GLN A 30 -17.01 24.20 7.68
N LYS A 31 -16.03 24.92 8.23
CA LYS A 31 -16.24 26.22 8.86
C LYS A 31 -16.29 27.39 7.85
N PHE A 32 -15.50 27.33 6.77
CA PHE A 32 -15.36 28.42 5.81
C PHE A 32 -16.13 28.22 4.52
N LEU A 33 -16.33 26.97 4.09
CA LEU A 33 -16.95 26.67 2.80
C LEU A 33 -18.36 26.05 2.94
N ASP A 34 -18.78 25.71 4.16
CA ASP A 34 -20.05 25.02 4.45
C ASP A 34 -20.23 23.71 3.61
N ILE A 35 -19.11 23.05 3.33
CA ILE A 35 -19.04 21.88 2.45
C ILE A 35 -18.95 20.62 3.32
N SER A 36 -19.99 20.37 4.11
CA SER A 36 -20.06 19.16 4.95
C SER A 36 -20.12 17.86 4.15
N GLU A 37 -20.72 17.90 2.96
CA GLU A 37 -20.91 16.71 2.11
C GLU A 37 -19.57 16.11 1.59
N HIS A 38 -18.52 16.92 1.47
CA HIS A 38 -17.23 16.47 0.93
C HIS A 38 -16.27 15.93 1.98
N ILE A 39 -16.61 16.03 3.28
CA ILE A 39 -15.77 15.51 4.36
C ILE A 39 -15.61 14.00 4.22
N THR A 40 -16.68 13.29 3.93
CA THR A 40 -16.66 11.85 3.68
C THR A 40 -15.72 11.48 2.53
N THR A 41 -15.71 12.24 1.45
CA THR A 41 -14.83 12.04 0.30
C THR A 41 -13.35 12.25 0.69
N LEU A 42 -13.06 13.25 1.51
CA LEU A 42 -11.72 13.51 2.00
C LEU A 42 -11.19 12.36 2.87
N PHE A 43 -12.01 11.83 3.76
CA PHE A 43 -11.65 10.66 4.57
C PHE A 43 -11.54 9.38 3.73
N ALA A 44 -12.39 9.19 2.72
CA ALA A 44 -12.25 8.08 1.78
C ALA A 44 -10.90 8.14 1.04
N PHE A 45 -10.47 9.33 0.61
CA PHE A 45 -9.15 9.54 0.03
C PHE A 45 -8.02 9.28 1.02
N ALA A 46 -8.17 9.67 2.28
CA ALA A 46 -7.18 9.37 3.32
C ALA A 46 -7.04 7.86 3.56
N VAL A 47 -8.15 7.11 3.62
CA VAL A 47 -8.16 5.64 3.73
C VAL A 47 -7.48 5.00 2.52
N PHE A 48 -7.76 5.48 1.31
CA PHE A 48 -7.10 5.04 0.09
C PHE A 48 -5.58 5.25 0.17
N MET A 49 -5.13 6.42 0.60
CA MET A 49 -3.70 6.72 0.80
C MET A 49 -3.04 5.81 1.84
N VAL A 50 -3.69 5.59 2.98
CA VAL A 50 -3.19 4.66 4.00
C VAL A 50 -3.03 3.26 3.42
N SER A 51 -4.03 2.76 2.71
CA SER A 51 -4.00 1.43 2.07
C SER A 51 -2.84 1.30 1.07
N LEU A 52 -2.63 2.30 0.23
CA LEU A 52 -1.53 2.33 -0.73
C LEU A 52 -0.16 2.37 -0.05
N LEU A 53 0.04 3.26 0.90
CA LEU A 53 1.33 3.53 1.53
C LEU A 53 1.77 2.39 2.47
N THR A 54 0.83 1.83 3.24
CA THR A 54 1.12 0.70 4.14
C THR A 54 1.19 -0.61 3.36
N GLY A 55 0.40 -0.71 2.29
CA GLY A 55 0.23 -1.91 1.48
C GLY A 55 -0.17 -3.12 2.31
N SER A 56 -1.00 -2.91 3.33
CA SER A 56 -1.48 -3.93 4.24
C SER A 56 -2.98 -3.76 4.45
N PHE A 57 -3.71 -4.85 4.23
CA PHE A 57 -5.16 -4.90 4.41
C PHE A 57 -5.59 -4.47 5.83
N VAL A 58 -4.85 -4.90 6.85
CA VAL A 58 -5.17 -4.61 8.25
C VAL A 58 -5.19 -3.11 8.53
N TYR A 59 -4.19 -2.36 8.05
CA TYR A 59 -4.13 -0.92 8.26
C TYR A 59 -5.21 -0.17 7.48
N GLY A 60 -5.57 -0.65 6.28
CA GLY A 60 -6.71 -0.16 5.52
C GLY A 60 -8.01 -0.30 6.29
N MET A 61 -8.28 -1.48 6.85
CA MET A 61 -9.49 -1.74 7.66
C MET A 61 -9.53 -0.88 8.93
N ILE A 62 -8.43 -0.79 9.66
CA ILE A 62 -8.35 0.05 10.87
C ILE A 62 -8.57 1.52 10.54
N SER A 63 -7.98 2.02 9.46
CA SER A 63 -8.16 3.41 9.04
C SER A 63 -9.60 3.70 8.60
N THR A 64 -10.27 2.74 7.95
CA THR A 64 -11.69 2.86 7.58
C THR A 64 -12.57 2.96 8.82
N LEU A 65 -12.37 2.05 9.79
CA LEU A 65 -13.15 2.06 11.03
C LEU A 65 -12.97 3.37 11.79
N ALA A 66 -11.71 3.82 11.94
CA ALA A 66 -11.40 5.09 12.58
C ALA A 66 -12.03 6.28 11.86
N SER A 67 -11.96 6.33 10.52
CA SER A 67 -12.54 7.39 9.71
C SER A 67 -14.06 7.46 9.85
N VAL A 68 -14.75 6.32 9.80
CA VAL A 68 -16.21 6.25 9.98
C VAL A 68 -16.62 6.77 11.36
N LEU A 69 -15.91 6.37 12.42
CA LEU A 69 -16.18 6.85 13.79
C LEU A 69 -15.92 8.34 13.91
N ILE A 70 -14.84 8.85 13.33
CA ILE A 70 -14.50 10.29 13.37
C ILE A 70 -15.55 11.11 12.65
N ILE A 71 -15.98 10.68 11.44
CA ILE A 71 -16.98 11.39 10.66
C ILE A 71 -18.30 11.41 11.42
N ASN A 72 -18.76 10.27 11.92
CA ASN A 72 -20.02 10.17 12.66
C ASN A 72 -20.00 11.06 13.91
N TYR A 73 -18.93 11.01 14.71
CA TYR A 73 -18.83 11.75 15.95
C TYR A 73 -18.62 13.25 15.78
N ALA A 74 -17.74 13.67 14.84
CA ALA A 74 -17.30 15.06 14.78
C ALA A 74 -17.99 15.89 13.69
N PHE A 75 -18.52 15.26 12.63
CA PHE A 75 -18.98 15.95 11.43
C PHE A 75 -20.44 15.68 11.06
N THR A 76 -21.10 14.72 11.73
CA THR A 76 -22.52 14.41 11.48
C THR A 76 -23.43 14.96 12.59
N TYR A 77 -24.58 15.48 12.23
CA TYR A 77 -25.59 15.93 13.19
C TYR A 77 -26.38 14.71 13.74
N PRO A 78 -26.65 14.63 15.07
CA PRO A 78 -26.23 15.54 16.14
C PRO A 78 -24.74 15.39 16.48
N TYR A 79 -24.02 16.52 16.51
CA TYR A 79 -22.57 16.53 16.79
C TYR A 79 -22.27 15.94 18.18
N TYR A 80 -21.16 15.21 18.27
CA TYR A 80 -20.67 14.56 19.49
C TYR A 80 -21.54 13.39 19.99
N ASP A 81 -22.41 12.86 19.12
CA ASP A 81 -23.16 11.63 19.37
C ASP A 81 -22.86 10.60 18.26
N ILE A 82 -22.88 9.32 18.63
CA ILE A 82 -22.66 8.24 17.66
C ILE A 82 -24.02 7.72 17.22
N ASP A 83 -24.58 8.28 16.16
CA ASP A 83 -25.86 7.88 15.61
C ASP A 83 -25.71 7.21 14.23
N PHE A 84 -25.98 5.91 14.19
CA PHE A 84 -26.05 5.13 12.96
C PHE A 84 -27.48 5.00 12.42
N SER A 85 -28.45 5.69 12.99
CA SER A 85 -29.83 5.68 12.49
C SER A 85 -29.97 6.47 11.19
N VAL A 86 -28.99 7.34 10.88
CA VAL A 86 -28.94 8.12 9.65
C VAL A 86 -28.46 7.24 8.50
N PRO A 87 -29.30 6.99 7.45
CA PRO A 87 -28.94 6.09 6.35
C PRO A 87 -27.67 6.52 5.60
N GLU A 88 -27.36 7.81 5.52
CA GLU A 88 -26.18 8.37 4.87
C GLU A 88 -24.88 7.93 5.56
N ASN A 89 -24.89 7.80 6.88
CA ASN A 89 -23.73 7.35 7.64
C ASN A 89 -23.42 5.89 7.36
N ILE A 90 -24.44 5.05 7.28
CA ILE A 90 -24.30 3.62 6.95
C ILE A 90 -23.80 3.47 5.52
N PHE A 91 -24.39 4.21 4.58
CA PHE A 91 -23.96 4.17 3.18
C PHE A 91 -22.50 4.59 3.03
N SER A 92 -22.08 5.69 3.65
CA SER A 92 -20.69 6.16 3.65
C SER A 92 -19.73 5.12 4.23
N ALA A 93 -20.10 4.47 5.33
CA ALA A 93 -19.32 3.41 5.93
C ALA A 93 -19.12 2.21 4.98
N ILE A 94 -20.18 1.78 4.31
CA ILE A 94 -20.14 0.69 3.34
C ILE A 94 -19.23 1.05 2.15
N VAL A 95 -19.39 2.25 1.59
CA VAL A 95 -18.54 2.73 0.47
C VAL A 95 -17.07 2.78 0.87
N MET A 96 -16.74 3.30 2.06
CA MET A 96 -15.37 3.34 2.55
C MET A 96 -14.78 1.94 2.76
N LEU A 97 -15.57 1.00 3.28
CA LEU A 97 -15.15 -0.40 3.42
C LEU A 97 -14.84 -1.04 2.06
N ILE A 98 -15.69 -0.83 1.07
CA ILE A 98 -15.48 -1.33 -0.29
C ILE A 98 -14.21 -0.73 -0.89
N ILE A 99 -14.00 0.58 -0.80
CA ILE A 99 -12.80 1.26 -1.29
C ILE A 99 -11.55 0.70 -0.62
N SER A 100 -11.57 0.55 0.71
CA SER A 100 -10.45 -0.02 1.47
C SER A 100 -10.14 -1.45 1.04
N PHE A 101 -11.17 -2.28 0.88
CA PHE A 101 -11.02 -3.67 0.44
C PHE A 101 -10.41 -3.77 -0.97
N LEU A 102 -10.99 -3.05 -1.94
CA LEU A 102 -10.52 -3.05 -3.32
C LEU A 102 -9.08 -2.54 -3.43
N THR A 103 -8.78 -1.44 -2.74
CA THR A 103 -7.42 -0.86 -2.74
C THR A 103 -6.40 -1.80 -2.12
N SER A 104 -6.74 -2.45 -1.01
CA SER A 104 -5.86 -3.40 -0.36
C SER A 104 -5.63 -4.66 -1.20
N ALA A 105 -6.68 -5.18 -1.84
CA ALA A 105 -6.57 -6.32 -2.75
C ALA A 105 -5.69 -5.97 -3.96
N PHE A 106 -5.92 -4.79 -4.57
CA PHE A 106 -5.13 -4.31 -5.70
C PHE A 106 -3.65 -4.12 -5.35
N THR A 107 -3.38 -3.48 -4.21
CA THR A 107 -2.01 -3.25 -3.74
C THR A 107 -1.26 -4.54 -3.43
N THR A 108 -1.95 -5.54 -2.87
CA THR A 108 -1.38 -6.86 -2.60
C THR A 108 -1.01 -7.58 -3.89
N ASN A 109 -1.90 -7.54 -4.89
CA ASN A 109 -1.63 -8.12 -6.20
C ASN A 109 -0.45 -7.44 -6.89
N LEU A 110 -0.39 -6.10 -6.89
CA LEU A 110 0.75 -5.37 -7.45
C LEU A 110 2.08 -5.74 -6.80
N LYS A 111 2.11 -5.97 -5.50
CA LYS A 111 3.32 -6.41 -4.79
C LYS A 111 3.73 -7.81 -5.21
N ALA A 112 2.79 -8.73 -5.32
CA ALA A 112 3.04 -10.10 -5.78
C ALA A 112 3.64 -10.09 -7.19
N TRP A 113 3.08 -9.31 -8.11
CA TRP A 113 3.61 -9.16 -9.47
C TRP A 113 5.04 -8.60 -9.50
N LYS A 114 5.34 -7.60 -8.66
CA LYS A 114 6.71 -7.05 -8.56
C LYS A 114 7.70 -8.11 -8.09
N THR A 115 7.36 -8.87 -7.07
CA THR A 115 8.24 -9.93 -6.54
C THR A 115 8.52 -11.00 -7.60
N ILE A 116 7.50 -11.48 -8.30
CA ILE A 116 7.65 -12.47 -9.39
C ILE A 116 8.55 -11.91 -10.51
N LYS A 117 8.36 -10.65 -10.87
CA LYS A 117 9.18 -10.00 -11.90
C LYS A 117 10.65 -9.90 -11.48
N GLU A 118 10.93 -9.48 -10.25
CA GLU A 118 12.29 -9.39 -9.71
C GLU A 118 12.98 -10.76 -9.65
N GLU A 119 12.27 -11.81 -9.25
CA GLU A 119 12.79 -13.18 -9.26
C GLU A 119 13.12 -13.65 -10.69
N SER A 120 12.23 -13.42 -11.64
CA SER A 120 12.46 -13.76 -13.04
C SER A 120 13.67 -13.02 -13.64
N GLU A 121 13.84 -11.74 -13.31
CA GLU A 121 15.00 -10.94 -13.74
C GLU A 121 16.31 -11.47 -13.15
N ARG A 122 16.30 -11.87 -11.86
CA ARG A 122 17.44 -12.50 -11.20
C ARG A 122 17.82 -13.84 -11.83
N GLU A 123 16.85 -14.68 -12.16
CA GLU A 123 17.09 -15.95 -12.83
C GLU A 123 17.67 -15.76 -14.23
N ARG A 124 17.15 -14.81 -15.01
CA ARG A 124 17.69 -14.45 -16.32
C ARG A 124 19.14 -13.95 -16.22
N MET A 125 19.43 -13.12 -15.24
CA MET A 125 20.78 -12.62 -15.00
C MET A 125 21.74 -13.74 -14.65
N ARG A 126 21.35 -14.68 -13.75
CA ARG A 126 22.13 -15.88 -13.42
C ARG A 126 22.37 -16.76 -14.64
N ALA A 127 21.35 -17.01 -15.47
CA ALA A 127 21.49 -17.79 -16.68
C ALA A 127 22.44 -17.14 -17.69
N ASN A 128 22.38 -15.82 -17.85
CA ASN A 128 23.28 -15.07 -18.71
C ASN A 128 24.73 -15.09 -18.22
N LEU A 129 24.94 -14.95 -16.90
CA LEU A 129 26.29 -15.06 -16.29
C LEU A 129 26.87 -16.46 -16.48
N LEU A 130 26.10 -17.51 -16.26
CA LEU A 130 26.53 -18.89 -16.47
C LEU A 130 26.90 -19.14 -17.94
N ARG A 131 26.12 -18.60 -18.88
CA ARG A 131 26.39 -18.71 -20.30
C ARG A 131 27.68 -17.97 -20.68
N ALA A 132 27.90 -16.76 -20.17
CA ALA A 132 29.11 -15.98 -20.41
C ALA A 132 30.35 -16.69 -19.86
N VAL A 133 30.27 -17.18 -18.61
CA VAL A 133 31.37 -17.95 -17.99
C VAL A 133 31.67 -19.24 -18.76
N SER A 134 30.64 -19.96 -19.20
CA SER A 134 30.82 -21.17 -20.00
C SER A 134 31.45 -20.89 -21.36
N HIS A 135 31.10 -19.76 -21.98
CA HIS A 135 31.71 -19.34 -23.24
C HIS A 135 33.19 -18.96 -23.06
N ASP A 136 33.49 -18.18 -22.01
CA ASP A 136 34.87 -17.74 -21.71
C ASP A 136 35.79 -18.90 -21.30
N LEU A 137 35.25 -19.95 -20.65
CA LEU A 137 35.99 -21.16 -20.33
C LEU A 137 36.21 -22.08 -21.54
N ARG A 138 35.34 -22.05 -22.56
CA ARG A 138 35.47 -22.90 -23.75
C ARG A 138 36.61 -22.42 -24.65
N THR A 139 36.85 -21.12 -24.74
CA THR A 139 37.88 -20.54 -25.62
C THR A 139 39.29 -20.96 -25.23
N PRO A 140 39.76 -20.92 -23.98
CA PRO A 140 41.11 -21.40 -23.61
C PRO A 140 41.24 -22.92 -23.68
N LEU A 141 40.19 -23.71 -23.43
CA LEU A 141 40.24 -25.16 -23.50
C LEU A 141 40.44 -25.70 -24.92
N THR A 142 39.87 -25.07 -25.91
CA THR A 142 40.09 -25.41 -27.34
C THR A 142 41.52 -25.13 -27.78
N LEU A 143 42.13 -24.04 -27.31
CA LEU A 143 43.53 -23.70 -27.61
C LEU A 143 44.51 -24.71 -26.97
N TYR A 144 44.25 -25.19 -25.77
CA TYR A 144 45.09 -26.19 -25.11
C TYR A 144 45.01 -27.57 -25.77
N THR A 145 43.82 -27.99 -26.25
CA THR A 145 43.67 -29.24 -26.98
C THR A 145 44.35 -29.22 -28.34
N GLU A 146 44.34 -28.09 -29.03
CA GLU A 146 45.01 -27.95 -30.34
C GLU A 146 46.54 -27.95 -30.20
N GLN A 147 47.09 -27.33 -29.13
CA GLN A 147 48.54 -27.42 -28.85
C GLN A 147 48.98 -28.80 -28.43
N ALA A 148 48.18 -29.58 -27.73
CA ALA A 148 48.50 -30.95 -27.34
C ALA A 148 48.51 -31.95 -28.52
N HIS A 149 47.81 -31.64 -29.62
CA HIS A 149 47.82 -32.45 -30.85
C HIS A 149 48.99 -32.16 -31.82
N LEU A 150 49.72 -31.03 -31.57
CA LEU A 150 50.84 -30.60 -32.41
C LEU A 150 52.20 -30.93 -31.81
N SER A 151 52.27 -31.56 -30.65
CA SER A 151 53.49 -32.05 -29.98
C SER A 151 53.52 -33.57 -30.01
#